data_a8600dbb3eaa361ba3818817b00a043b
#
_entry.id   a8600dbb3eaa361ba3818817b00a043b
#
_cell.length_a   1.000
_cell.length_b   1.000
_cell.length_c   1.000
_cell.angle_alpha   90.00
_cell.angle_beta   90.00
_cell.angle_gamma   90.00
#
_symmetry.space_group_name_H-M   'P 1'
#
loop_
_entity.id
_entity.type
_entity.pdbx_description
1 polymer ?
#
loop_
_entity_poly.entity_id
_entity_poly.type
_entity_poly.pdbx_seq_one_letter_code
_entity_poly.pdbx_strand_id
1 'polypeptide(L)'
;MEYNFRDIEKRWRETWAQEGTYHAQTGSDRPKYYVLNMFPYPSGAGLHVGHPLGYIASDIYARYKRLCGFNVLNPMGYDAYGLPAEQYAIQTGQHPAVTTQQNITRYREQLDKIGFSFDWSREVRTCEPDYYKWTQWAFGRMFQSFYDNAAQKARPISELIEHFEANGTEGLNVAETEALHFTAAEWKAMNEVEQQQALMNYRIAYIGETMVNWCPALGTVLANDEVVDGVSERGGHPVVQQKMKQWCLRVSAYAGRMLDSLEHLDWSDSLKETQRNWIGRSQGTEMEFRVKDSDHSFTIFTTRADTIFGVTFMVLAPESELVAQLTTDAQRAEVDAYVAATAKRTERERISDRKVSGVFSGAYAVNPFTGVEIPIWVSDYVLAGYGTGAIMAVPAHDSRDYAF
;
A
#
# COMPACT_ATOMS: atom_id res chain seq x y z
N MET A 1 50.82 21.14 -22.54
CA MET A 1 50.26 19.97 -21.81
C MET A 1 48.81 19.83 -22.20
N GLU A 2 48.44 18.76 -22.82
CA GLU A 2 47.05 18.50 -23.15
C GLU A 2 46.28 18.17 -21.86
N TYR A 3 45.12 18.80 -21.63
CA TYR A 3 44.30 18.54 -20.43
C TYR A 3 43.60 17.19 -20.60
N ASN A 4 44.18 16.14 -19.97
CA ASN A 4 43.60 14.79 -19.95
C ASN A 4 42.69 14.62 -18.72
N PHE A 5 41.42 14.98 -18.88
CA PHE A 5 40.44 14.86 -17.80
C PHE A 5 40.20 13.41 -17.35
N ARG A 6 40.30 12.44 -18.24
CA ARG A 6 40.06 11.01 -17.92
C ARG A 6 41.09 10.47 -16.93
N ASP A 7 42.37 10.81 -17.10
CA ASP A 7 43.42 10.38 -16.18
C ASP A 7 43.29 11.10 -14.83
N ILE A 8 42.90 12.38 -14.85
CA ILE A 8 42.67 13.17 -13.63
C ILE A 8 41.51 12.59 -12.83
N GLU A 9 40.36 12.31 -13.48
CA GLU A 9 39.18 11.69 -12.84
C GLU A 9 39.48 10.32 -12.27
N LYS A 10 40.17 9.47 -13.03
CA LYS A 10 40.58 8.14 -12.57
C LYS A 10 41.44 8.23 -11.31
N ARG A 11 42.51 9.07 -11.36
CA ARG A 11 43.42 9.27 -10.24
C ARG A 11 42.68 9.72 -8.98
N TRP A 12 41.77 10.69 -9.08
CA TRP A 12 41.07 11.20 -7.91
C TRP A 12 40.08 10.20 -7.34
N ARG A 13 39.36 9.46 -8.14
CA ARG A 13 38.49 8.37 -7.65
C ARG A 13 39.27 7.32 -6.89
N GLU A 14 40.41 6.91 -7.41
CA GLU A 14 41.31 5.96 -6.73
C GLU A 14 41.83 6.53 -5.42
N THR A 15 42.24 7.79 -5.40
CA THR A 15 42.70 8.49 -4.18
C THR A 15 41.58 8.54 -3.13
N TRP A 16 40.40 8.98 -3.48
CA TRP A 16 39.26 9.04 -2.54
C TRP A 16 38.90 7.69 -1.96
N ALA A 17 38.95 6.64 -2.76
CA ALA A 17 38.71 5.27 -2.26
C ALA A 17 39.79 4.79 -1.31
N GLN A 18 41.07 5.02 -1.63
CA GLN A 18 42.21 4.62 -0.81
C GLN A 18 42.25 5.38 0.53
N GLU A 19 42.00 6.65 0.52
CA GLU A 19 41.98 7.50 1.70
C GLU A 19 40.71 7.40 2.54
N GLY A 20 39.66 6.72 2.05
CA GLY A 20 38.38 6.65 2.72
C GLY A 20 37.71 8.03 2.89
N THR A 21 37.90 8.94 1.90
CA THR A 21 37.52 10.36 2.00
C THR A 21 36.04 10.55 2.35
N TYR A 22 35.18 9.62 1.97
CA TYR A 22 33.74 9.69 2.17
C TYR A 22 33.22 8.84 3.33
N HIS A 23 34.10 8.21 4.10
CA HIS A 23 33.69 7.39 5.25
C HIS A 23 33.14 8.25 6.38
N ALA A 24 31.93 7.91 6.84
CA ALA A 24 31.33 8.48 8.03
C ALA A 24 31.92 7.82 9.29
N GLN A 25 32.37 8.62 10.24
CA GLN A 25 32.97 8.14 11.48
C GLN A 25 31.92 7.91 12.56
N THR A 26 31.85 6.69 13.10
CA THR A 26 31.01 6.41 14.26
C THR A 26 31.65 7.04 15.52
N GLY A 27 30.83 7.75 16.32
CA GLY A 27 31.32 8.40 17.55
C GLY A 27 32.09 9.71 17.34
N SER A 28 32.03 10.31 16.14
CA SER A 28 32.63 11.62 15.85
C SER A 28 31.94 12.75 16.60
N ASP A 29 32.72 13.72 17.09
CA ASP A 29 32.20 14.97 17.70
C ASP A 29 31.71 16.00 16.67
N ARG A 30 31.92 15.76 15.37
CA ARG A 30 31.41 16.61 14.31
C ARG A 30 29.91 16.54 14.25
N PRO A 31 29.22 17.63 13.89
CA PRO A 31 27.76 17.59 13.68
C PRO A 31 27.43 16.57 12.61
N LYS A 32 26.42 15.74 12.88
CA LYS A 32 25.99 14.65 11.98
C LYS A 32 25.11 15.18 10.88
N TYR A 33 25.28 14.63 9.69
CA TYR A 33 24.37 14.83 8.58
C TYR A 33 24.13 13.51 7.84
N TYR A 34 22.85 13.19 7.59
CA TYR A 34 22.46 11.97 6.88
C TYR A 34 21.82 12.35 5.56
N VAL A 35 22.36 11.83 4.46
CA VAL A 35 21.83 11.98 3.10
C VAL A 35 21.27 10.64 2.68
N LEU A 36 19.93 10.59 2.52
CA LEU A 36 19.23 9.37 2.14
C LEU A 36 18.97 9.37 0.63
N ASN A 37 19.40 8.30 -0.03
CA ASN A 37 19.09 8.02 -1.43
C ASN A 37 18.17 6.82 -1.54
N MET A 38 17.33 6.78 -2.58
CA MET A 38 16.58 5.59 -2.93
C MET A 38 17.50 4.59 -3.62
N PHE A 39 17.63 3.39 -3.05
CA PHE A 39 18.47 2.35 -3.62
C PHE A 39 17.89 1.83 -4.93
N PRO A 40 18.73 1.58 -5.96
CA PRO A 40 18.26 1.01 -7.21
C PRO A 40 17.93 -0.47 -7.05
N TYR A 41 16.97 -0.95 -7.85
CA TYR A 41 16.78 -2.39 -8.08
C TYR A 41 17.84 -2.89 -9.06
N PRO A 42 18.65 -3.91 -8.73
CA PRO A 42 19.62 -4.48 -9.65
C PRO A 42 18.97 -5.44 -10.66
N SER A 43 17.92 -4.97 -11.34
CA SER A 43 17.04 -5.76 -12.20
C SER A 43 17.47 -5.81 -13.67
N GLY A 44 18.55 -5.13 -14.04
CA GLY A 44 19.04 -5.04 -15.41
C GLY A 44 20.55 -4.98 -15.50
N ALA A 45 21.09 -5.08 -16.72
CA ALA A 45 22.52 -5.14 -17.00
C ALA A 45 23.29 -3.83 -16.74
N GLY A 46 22.65 -2.81 -16.20
CA GLY A 46 23.26 -1.53 -15.86
C GLY A 46 22.22 -0.46 -15.47
N LEU A 47 22.76 0.67 -14.97
CA LEU A 47 21.95 1.83 -14.62
C LEU A 47 21.37 2.49 -15.88
N HIS A 48 20.14 2.98 -15.78
CA HIS A 48 19.58 3.92 -16.76
C HIS A 48 19.76 5.36 -16.28
N VAL A 49 19.60 6.34 -17.17
CA VAL A 49 19.83 7.77 -16.88
C VAL A 49 18.99 8.33 -15.73
N GLY A 50 17.85 7.74 -15.43
CA GLY A 50 16.98 8.14 -14.32
C GLY A 50 17.62 7.90 -12.94
N HIS A 51 18.49 6.89 -12.78
CA HIS A 51 19.16 6.63 -11.50
C HIS A 51 20.06 7.78 -11.06
N PRO A 52 21.05 8.25 -11.90
CA PRO A 52 21.91 9.35 -11.51
C PRO A 52 21.17 10.66 -11.28
N LEU A 53 20.01 10.87 -11.92
CA LEU A 53 19.23 12.10 -11.78
C LEU A 53 18.90 12.42 -10.32
N GLY A 54 18.44 11.41 -9.56
CA GLY A 54 18.16 11.57 -8.14
C GLY A 54 19.43 11.70 -7.29
N TYR A 55 20.51 11.01 -7.69
CA TYR A 55 21.73 10.95 -6.88
C TYR A 55 22.62 12.18 -7.01
N ILE A 56 22.60 12.89 -8.16
CA ILE A 56 23.43 14.07 -8.40
C ILE A 56 23.12 15.16 -7.38
N ALA A 57 21.86 15.50 -7.18
CA ALA A 57 21.46 16.56 -6.26
C ALA A 57 21.88 16.24 -4.81
N SER A 58 21.62 15.02 -4.36
CA SER A 58 22.00 14.54 -3.01
C SER A 58 23.52 14.48 -2.83
N ASP A 59 24.27 14.08 -3.85
CA ASP A 59 25.73 14.05 -3.82
C ASP A 59 26.35 15.44 -3.71
N ILE A 60 25.85 16.40 -4.47
CA ILE A 60 26.28 17.81 -4.37
C ILE A 60 26.06 18.31 -2.96
N TYR A 61 24.90 18.02 -2.38
CA TYR A 61 24.57 18.45 -1.03
C TYR A 61 25.43 17.75 0.03
N ALA A 62 25.69 16.45 -0.13
CA ALA A 62 26.59 15.69 0.72
C ALA A 62 28.01 16.29 0.76
N ARG A 63 28.55 16.63 -0.42
CA ARG A 63 29.86 17.28 -0.54
C ARG A 63 29.87 18.65 0.12
N TYR A 64 28.85 19.47 -0.11
CA TYR A 64 28.69 20.77 0.53
C TYR A 64 28.73 20.65 2.06
N LYS A 65 27.95 19.73 2.62
CA LYS A 65 27.94 19.51 4.09
C LYS A 65 29.29 19.04 4.63
N ARG A 66 30.02 18.19 3.91
CA ARG A 66 31.39 17.81 4.30
C ARG A 66 32.34 19.02 4.34
N LEU A 67 32.26 19.87 3.33
CA LEU A 67 33.07 21.12 3.30
C LEU A 67 32.67 22.07 4.43
N CYS A 68 31.44 22.04 4.92
CA CYS A 68 31.02 22.77 6.11
C CYS A 68 31.40 22.10 7.43
N GLY A 69 32.18 21.01 7.41
CA GLY A 69 32.69 20.35 8.60
C GLY A 69 31.79 19.28 9.22
N PHE A 70 30.70 18.90 8.57
CA PHE A 70 29.83 17.84 9.06
C PHE A 70 30.45 16.45 8.86
N ASN A 71 30.09 15.52 9.76
CA ASN A 71 30.28 14.10 9.56
C ASN A 71 29.08 13.56 8.76
N VAL A 72 29.27 13.35 7.46
CA VAL A 72 28.19 13.04 6.53
C VAL A 72 28.11 11.55 6.28
N LEU A 73 27.00 10.94 6.60
CA LEU A 73 26.61 9.59 6.17
C LEU A 73 25.83 9.71 4.85
N ASN A 74 26.44 9.28 3.75
CA ASN A 74 25.83 9.18 2.43
C ASN A 74 25.92 7.73 1.93
N PRO A 75 25.09 6.82 2.46
CA PRO A 75 25.15 5.41 2.11
C PRO A 75 24.53 5.15 0.75
N MET A 76 24.92 4.04 0.14
CA MET A 76 24.31 3.49 -1.05
C MET A 76 24.10 1.99 -0.86
N GLY A 77 23.23 1.42 -1.63
CA GLY A 77 22.92 0.00 -1.58
C GLY A 77 22.06 -0.44 -2.74
N TYR A 78 21.47 -1.62 -2.60
CA TYR A 78 20.67 -2.25 -3.65
C TYR A 78 19.44 -2.88 -3.00
N ASP A 79 18.28 -2.54 -3.55
CA ASP A 79 17.03 -3.22 -3.23
C ASP A 79 16.95 -4.48 -4.10
N ALA A 80 17.46 -5.59 -3.54
CA ALA A 80 17.85 -6.77 -4.29
C ALA A 80 16.86 -7.94 -4.20
N TYR A 81 15.62 -7.65 -3.77
CA TYR A 81 14.50 -8.57 -3.81
C TYR A 81 13.50 -8.18 -4.89
N GLY A 82 12.62 -9.12 -5.23
CA GLY A 82 11.39 -8.88 -5.93
C GLY A 82 11.31 -9.46 -7.33
N LEU A 83 10.13 -9.30 -7.92
CA LEU A 83 9.71 -9.85 -9.19
C LEU A 83 10.70 -9.64 -10.36
N PRO A 84 11.37 -8.48 -10.51
CA PRO A 84 12.32 -8.28 -11.60
C PRO A 84 13.47 -9.29 -11.64
N ALA A 85 14.06 -9.58 -10.48
CA ALA A 85 15.15 -10.56 -10.38
C ALA A 85 14.65 -11.98 -10.58
N GLU A 86 13.48 -12.32 -10.05
CA GLU A 86 12.85 -13.63 -10.19
C GLU A 86 12.47 -13.93 -11.64
N GLN A 87 11.84 -13.00 -12.34
CA GLN A 87 11.45 -13.15 -13.74
C GLN A 87 12.68 -13.29 -14.67
N TYR A 88 13.72 -12.51 -14.41
CA TYR A 88 14.96 -12.63 -15.16
C TYR A 88 15.63 -14.00 -14.94
N ALA A 89 15.58 -14.50 -13.71
CA ALA A 89 16.08 -15.83 -13.39
C ALA A 89 15.31 -16.96 -14.11
N ILE A 90 13.97 -16.85 -14.15
CA ILE A 90 13.11 -17.79 -14.90
C ILE A 90 13.44 -17.77 -16.39
N GLN A 91 13.56 -16.58 -16.98
CA GLN A 91 13.86 -16.42 -18.42
C GLN A 91 15.22 -16.95 -18.80
N THR A 92 16.23 -16.81 -17.94
CA THR A 92 17.62 -17.20 -18.23
C THR A 92 17.98 -18.59 -17.71
N GLY A 93 17.13 -19.22 -16.89
CA GLY A 93 17.42 -20.48 -16.21
C GLY A 93 18.54 -20.38 -15.16
N GLN A 94 18.88 -19.16 -14.70
CA GLN A 94 19.90 -18.91 -13.69
C GLN A 94 19.27 -18.66 -12.32
N HIS A 95 20.01 -19.01 -11.26
CA HIS A 95 19.57 -18.70 -9.92
C HIS A 95 19.56 -17.16 -9.66
N PRO A 96 18.52 -16.57 -9.06
CA PRO A 96 18.41 -15.11 -8.85
C PRO A 96 19.63 -14.48 -8.20
N ALA A 97 20.26 -15.16 -7.22
CA ALA A 97 21.44 -14.65 -6.54
C ALA A 97 22.63 -14.40 -7.47
N VAL A 98 22.80 -15.22 -8.52
CA VAL A 98 23.92 -15.08 -9.48
C VAL A 98 23.73 -13.83 -10.32
N THR A 99 22.58 -13.66 -10.91
CA THR A 99 22.25 -12.50 -11.75
C THR A 99 22.22 -11.20 -10.95
N THR A 100 21.63 -11.23 -9.76
CA THR A 100 21.62 -10.10 -8.84
C THR A 100 23.03 -9.65 -8.48
N GLN A 101 23.94 -10.58 -8.13
CA GLN A 101 25.32 -10.25 -7.80
C GLN A 101 26.08 -9.65 -9.00
N GLN A 102 25.88 -10.18 -10.20
CA GLN A 102 26.47 -9.61 -11.43
C GLN A 102 25.98 -8.18 -11.68
N ASN A 103 24.69 -7.95 -11.55
CA ASN A 103 24.09 -6.64 -11.73
C ASN A 103 24.56 -5.64 -10.66
N ILE A 104 24.64 -6.04 -9.39
CA ILE A 104 25.22 -5.23 -8.30
C ILE A 104 26.64 -4.80 -8.64
N THR A 105 27.47 -5.73 -9.07
CA THR A 105 28.86 -5.42 -9.46
C THR A 105 28.88 -4.39 -10.59
N ARG A 106 28.04 -4.56 -11.59
CA ARG A 106 27.95 -3.64 -12.72
C ARG A 106 27.45 -2.26 -12.31
N TYR A 107 26.43 -2.18 -11.47
CA TYR A 107 25.88 -0.92 -10.95
C TYR A 107 26.94 -0.18 -10.12
N ARG A 108 27.66 -0.91 -9.26
CA ARG A 108 28.76 -0.37 -8.47
C ARG A 108 29.83 0.27 -9.34
N GLU A 109 30.29 -0.43 -10.36
CA GLU A 109 31.30 0.08 -11.31
C GLU A 109 30.82 1.36 -12.00
N GLN A 110 29.55 1.44 -12.38
CA GLN A 110 28.98 2.61 -13.04
C GLN A 110 28.87 3.81 -12.10
N LEU A 111 28.41 3.61 -10.85
CA LEU A 111 28.35 4.65 -9.83
C LEU A 111 29.74 5.17 -9.46
N ASP A 112 30.72 4.28 -9.36
CA ASP A 112 32.12 4.65 -9.11
C ASP A 112 32.71 5.47 -10.29
N LYS A 113 32.35 5.15 -11.54
CA LYS A 113 32.79 5.92 -12.72
C LYS A 113 32.23 7.33 -12.75
N ILE A 114 31.00 7.54 -12.25
CA ILE A 114 30.42 8.88 -12.11
C ILE A 114 31.11 9.65 -10.98
N GLY A 115 31.69 8.96 -10.00
CA GLY A 115 32.47 9.56 -8.93
C GLY A 115 31.64 10.11 -7.79
N PHE A 116 30.50 9.52 -7.48
CA PHE A 116 29.68 9.89 -6.33
C PHE A 116 30.41 9.73 -4.98
N SER A 117 30.08 10.58 -4.02
CA SER A 117 30.64 10.58 -2.68
C SER A 117 29.94 9.63 -1.71
N PHE A 118 29.60 8.43 -2.17
CA PHE A 118 28.97 7.42 -1.33
C PHE A 118 29.96 6.81 -0.34
N ASP A 119 29.45 6.52 0.86
CA ASP A 119 30.20 5.75 1.86
C ASP A 119 29.97 4.24 1.61
N TRP A 120 30.82 3.67 0.81
CA TRP A 120 30.74 2.25 0.47
C TRP A 120 31.08 1.30 1.61
N SER A 121 31.66 1.80 2.71
CA SER A 121 31.81 0.99 3.92
C SER A 121 30.47 0.70 4.60
N ARG A 122 29.43 1.44 4.21
CA ARG A 122 28.05 1.32 4.66
C ARG A 122 27.12 0.83 3.55
N GLU A 123 27.68 0.08 2.58
CA GLU A 123 26.87 -0.53 1.51
C GLU A 123 25.81 -1.46 2.09
N VAL A 124 24.60 -1.37 1.55
CA VAL A 124 23.44 -2.17 1.95
C VAL A 124 23.00 -3.04 0.79
N ARG A 125 22.74 -4.32 1.07
CA ARG A 125 22.14 -5.28 0.14
C ARG A 125 20.97 -5.95 0.85
N THR A 126 19.76 -5.65 0.42
CA THR A 126 18.56 -6.11 1.13
C THR A 126 18.40 -7.63 1.12
N CYS A 127 19.01 -8.33 0.15
CA CYS A 127 19.00 -9.80 0.05
C CYS A 127 20.00 -10.51 0.96
N GLU A 128 20.89 -9.79 1.65
CA GLU A 128 21.87 -10.41 2.53
C GLU A 128 21.26 -10.76 3.90
N PRO A 129 21.62 -11.90 4.53
CA PRO A 129 21.09 -12.32 5.82
C PRO A 129 21.31 -11.27 6.92
N ASP A 130 22.43 -10.57 6.90
CA ASP A 130 22.77 -9.53 7.86
C ASP A 130 21.83 -8.32 7.79
N TYR A 131 21.21 -8.09 6.65
CA TYR A 131 20.18 -7.07 6.47
C TYR A 131 18.80 -7.62 6.81
N TYR A 132 18.31 -8.65 6.13
CA TYR A 132 16.93 -9.07 6.24
C TYR A 132 16.57 -9.70 7.60
N LYS A 133 17.54 -10.13 8.41
CA LYS A 133 17.27 -10.54 9.79
C LYS A 133 16.55 -9.47 10.61
N TRP A 134 16.81 -8.19 10.31
CA TRP A 134 16.13 -7.08 10.96
C TRP A 134 14.71 -6.87 10.46
N THR A 135 14.47 -7.11 9.18
CA THR A 135 13.12 -7.14 8.59
C THR A 135 12.28 -8.26 9.24
N GLN A 136 12.87 -9.44 9.37
CA GLN A 136 12.22 -10.57 10.05
C GLN A 136 11.96 -10.28 11.54
N TRP A 137 12.90 -9.66 12.23
CA TRP A 137 12.74 -9.24 13.61
C TRP A 137 11.60 -8.22 13.75
N ALA A 138 11.57 -7.21 12.90
CA ALA A 138 10.51 -6.19 12.90
C ALA A 138 9.13 -6.82 12.63
N PHE A 139 9.04 -7.74 11.66
CA PHE A 139 7.82 -8.49 11.39
C PHE A 139 7.37 -9.29 12.60
N GLY A 140 8.28 -10.01 13.26
CA GLY A 140 8.00 -10.76 14.48
C GLY A 140 7.48 -9.87 15.61
N ARG A 141 8.04 -8.65 15.74
CA ARG A 141 7.55 -7.65 16.73
C ARG A 141 6.15 -7.17 16.38
N MET A 142 5.85 -6.90 15.11
CA MET A 142 4.50 -6.53 14.66
C MET A 142 3.50 -7.66 14.85
N PHE A 143 3.88 -8.91 14.58
CA PHE A 143 3.05 -10.08 14.82
C PHE A 143 2.72 -10.29 16.31
N GLN A 144 3.66 -9.98 17.21
CA GLN A 144 3.49 -10.06 18.66
C GLN A 144 2.90 -8.79 19.29
N SER A 145 2.29 -7.92 18.49
CA SER A 145 1.73 -6.66 18.95
C SER A 145 0.32 -6.43 18.41
N PHE A 146 -0.47 -5.69 19.19
CA PHE A 146 -1.73 -5.08 18.77
C PHE A 146 -1.62 -3.55 18.86
N TYR A 147 -2.55 -2.81 18.27
CA TYR A 147 -2.59 -1.35 18.35
C TYR A 147 -3.68 -0.89 19.32
N ASP A 148 -3.27 -0.23 20.38
CA ASP A 148 -4.14 0.38 21.40
C ASP A 148 -4.57 1.78 20.92
N ASN A 149 -5.87 1.95 20.61
CA ASN A 149 -6.42 3.21 20.09
C ASN A 149 -6.41 4.32 21.15
N ALA A 150 -6.57 3.98 22.43
CA ALA A 150 -6.54 4.98 23.50
C ALA A 150 -5.11 5.50 23.75
N ALA A 151 -4.14 4.60 23.76
CA ALA A 151 -2.73 4.93 23.94
C ALA A 151 -2.04 5.39 22.65
N GLN A 152 -2.68 5.25 21.48
CA GLN A 152 -2.16 5.58 20.14
C GLN A 152 -0.81 4.95 19.85
N LYS A 153 -0.63 3.67 20.23
CA LYS A 153 0.63 2.94 20.06
C LYS A 153 0.46 1.43 20.04
N ALA A 154 1.47 0.74 19.49
CA ALA A 154 1.58 -0.71 19.60
C ALA A 154 1.86 -1.14 21.05
N ARG A 155 1.23 -2.24 21.46
CA ARG A 155 1.46 -2.91 22.75
C ARG A 155 1.67 -4.41 22.55
N PRO A 156 2.34 -5.11 23.49
CA PRO A 156 2.53 -6.55 23.41
C PRO A 156 1.20 -7.32 23.40
N ILE A 157 1.09 -8.34 22.55
CA ILE A 157 -0.12 -9.17 22.44
C ILE A 157 -0.47 -9.88 23.75
N SER A 158 0.51 -10.10 24.64
CA SER A 158 0.29 -10.67 25.97
C SER A 158 -0.66 -9.84 26.83
N GLU A 159 -0.59 -8.51 26.72
CA GLU A 159 -1.50 -7.60 27.45
C GLU A 159 -2.95 -7.75 26.97
N LEU A 160 -3.15 -8.03 25.69
CA LEU A 160 -4.46 -8.32 25.13
C LEU A 160 -4.99 -9.67 25.61
N ILE A 161 -4.12 -10.69 25.71
CA ILE A 161 -4.47 -12.00 26.25
C ILE A 161 -4.92 -11.89 27.71
N GLU A 162 -4.17 -11.13 28.54
CA GLU A 162 -4.54 -10.86 29.93
C GLU A 162 -5.91 -10.17 30.03
N HIS A 163 -6.19 -9.22 29.13
CA HIS A 163 -7.51 -8.57 29.06
C HIS A 163 -8.61 -9.56 28.72
N PHE A 164 -8.40 -10.44 27.73
CA PHE A 164 -9.38 -11.46 27.33
C PHE A 164 -9.65 -12.49 28.45
N GLU A 165 -8.62 -12.87 29.19
CA GLU A 165 -8.75 -13.76 30.35
C GLU A 165 -9.60 -13.17 31.48
N ALA A 166 -9.57 -11.84 31.65
CA ALA A 166 -10.27 -11.12 32.68
C ALA A 166 -11.68 -10.66 32.25
N ASN A 167 -11.82 -10.13 31.04
CA ASN A 167 -12.99 -9.35 30.62
C ASN A 167 -13.60 -9.84 29.29
N GLY A 168 -12.97 -10.79 28.59
CA GLY A 168 -13.34 -11.03 27.18
C GLY A 168 -13.07 -9.81 26.30
N THR A 169 -14.01 -9.47 25.45
CA THR A 169 -13.92 -8.28 24.58
C THR A 169 -14.57 -7.03 25.20
N GLU A 170 -15.08 -7.10 26.41
CA GLU A 170 -15.73 -5.95 27.06
C GLU A 170 -14.74 -4.82 27.34
N GLY A 171 -15.11 -3.59 27.00
CA GLY A 171 -14.29 -2.39 27.21
C GLY A 171 -13.06 -2.28 26.30
N LEU A 172 -12.92 -3.11 25.29
CA LEU A 172 -11.79 -3.10 24.37
C LEU A 172 -11.86 -1.89 23.44
N ASN A 173 -10.74 -1.15 23.32
CA ASN A 173 -10.58 -0.04 22.38
C ASN A 173 -9.25 -0.18 21.63
N VAL A 174 -9.24 -1.06 20.65
CA VAL A 174 -8.07 -1.45 19.88
C VAL A 174 -8.40 -1.48 18.38
N ALA A 175 -7.38 -1.46 17.55
CA ALA A 175 -7.57 -1.67 16.12
C ALA A 175 -7.82 -3.15 15.82
N GLU A 176 -8.88 -3.44 15.09
CA GLU A 176 -9.34 -4.79 14.75
C GLU A 176 -9.76 -4.88 13.28
N THR A 177 -9.89 -6.10 12.75
CA THR A 177 -10.40 -6.33 11.39
C THR A 177 -11.93 -6.36 11.39
N GLU A 178 -12.50 -7.03 12.38
CA GLU A 178 -13.95 -7.17 12.61
C GLU A 178 -14.25 -7.13 14.11
N ALA A 179 -15.44 -6.69 14.48
CA ALA A 179 -15.87 -6.65 15.86
C ALA A 179 -16.17 -8.07 16.35
N LEU A 180 -15.32 -8.61 17.21
CA LEU A 180 -15.54 -9.88 17.87
C LEU A 180 -16.20 -9.64 19.23
N HIS A 181 -17.11 -10.56 19.62
CA HIS A 181 -17.78 -10.52 20.91
C HIS A 181 -17.66 -11.88 21.59
N PHE A 182 -16.95 -11.94 22.72
CA PHE A 182 -16.86 -13.11 23.58
C PHE A 182 -16.56 -12.68 25.03
N THR A 183 -17.02 -13.48 25.95
CA THR A 183 -16.78 -13.33 27.40
C THR A 183 -15.43 -13.95 27.81
N ALA A 184 -14.95 -13.64 29.01
CA ALA A 184 -13.76 -14.29 29.58
C ALA A 184 -13.92 -15.83 29.73
N ALA A 185 -15.14 -16.30 29.96
CA ALA A 185 -15.42 -17.74 30.06
C ALA A 185 -15.33 -18.42 28.68
N GLU A 186 -15.87 -17.79 27.64
CA GLU A 186 -15.76 -18.28 26.25
C GLU A 186 -14.32 -18.27 25.77
N TRP A 187 -13.56 -17.22 26.05
CA TRP A 187 -12.13 -17.17 25.73
C TRP A 187 -11.36 -18.37 26.36
N LYS A 188 -11.60 -18.67 27.62
CA LYS A 188 -10.97 -19.80 28.33
C LYS A 188 -11.43 -21.17 27.83
N ALA A 189 -12.61 -21.26 27.25
CA ALA A 189 -13.13 -22.46 26.63
C ALA A 189 -12.59 -22.75 25.25
N MET A 190 -12.06 -21.73 24.57
CA MET A 190 -11.42 -21.86 23.24
C MET A 190 -10.17 -22.74 23.34
N ASN A 191 -9.97 -23.59 22.34
CA ASN A 191 -8.71 -24.28 22.17
C ASN A 191 -7.62 -23.30 21.63
N GLU A 192 -6.37 -23.75 21.64
CA GLU A 192 -5.22 -22.90 21.22
C GLU A 192 -5.39 -22.34 19.80
N VAL A 193 -5.91 -23.11 18.85
CA VAL A 193 -6.11 -22.68 17.47
C VAL A 193 -7.17 -21.58 17.39
N GLU A 194 -8.28 -21.74 18.09
CA GLU A 194 -9.36 -20.75 18.16
C GLU A 194 -8.87 -19.44 18.80
N GLN A 195 -8.10 -19.52 19.89
CA GLN A 195 -7.49 -18.35 20.50
C GLN A 195 -6.53 -17.63 19.55
N GLN A 196 -5.67 -18.37 18.82
CA GLN A 196 -4.78 -17.77 17.84
C GLN A 196 -5.52 -17.14 16.67
N GLN A 197 -6.64 -17.70 16.22
CA GLN A 197 -7.51 -17.12 15.21
C GLN A 197 -8.14 -15.82 15.71
N ALA A 198 -8.67 -15.78 16.93
CA ALA A 198 -9.19 -14.56 17.53
C ALA A 198 -8.11 -13.48 17.68
N LEU A 199 -6.89 -13.84 18.13
CA LEU A 199 -5.78 -12.91 18.24
C LEU A 199 -5.33 -12.34 16.87
N MET A 200 -5.48 -13.13 15.78
CA MET A 200 -5.13 -12.68 14.43
C MET A 200 -5.95 -11.44 14.02
N ASN A 201 -7.18 -11.33 14.52
CA ASN A 201 -8.06 -10.18 14.32
C ASN A 201 -7.49 -8.84 14.84
N TYR A 202 -6.56 -8.89 15.79
CA TYR A 202 -6.01 -7.72 16.49
C TYR A 202 -4.53 -7.45 16.18
N ARG A 203 -3.79 -8.46 15.70
CA ARG A 203 -2.36 -8.31 15.42
C ARG A 203 -2.06 -7.21 14.41
N ILE A 204 -0.92 -6.54 14.57
CA ILE A 204 -0.44 -5.54 13.60
C ILE A 204 -0.01 -6.22 12.29
N ALA A 205 0.69 -7.36 12.36
CA ALA A 205 0.92 -8.23 11.21
C ALA A 205 -0.03 -9.42 11.30
N TYR A 206 -0.88 -9.61 10.31
CA TYR A 206 -1.94 -10.62 10.32
C TYR A 206 -2.16 -11.23 8.93
N ILE A 207 -2.80 -12.39 8.88
CA ILE A 207 -3.24 -13.00 7.63
C ILE A 207 -4.67 -12.54 7.38
N GLY A 208 -4.86 -11.83 6.26
CA GLY A 208 -6.17 -11.38 5.78
C GLY A 208 -6.49 -11.99 4.42
N GLU A 209 -7.77 -12.02 4.07
CA GLU A 209 -8.24 -12.35 2.73
C GLU A 209 -8.50 -11.05 1.98
N THR A 210 -7.76 -10.81 0.90
CA THR A 210 -7.87 -9.60 0.10
C THR A 210 -8.03 -9.93 -1.38
N MET A 211 -8.71 -9.05 -2.12
CA MET A 211 -8.70 -9.11 -3.58
C MET A 211 -7.32 -8.71 -4.09
N VAL A 212 -6.73 -9.53 -4.93
CA VAL A 212 -5.38 -9.32 -5.48
C VAL A 212 -5.38 -9.47 -7.00
N ASN A 213 -4.44 -8.81 -7.65
CA ASN A 213 -4.18 -8.96 -9.07
C ASN A 213 -3.32 -10.21 -9.29
N TRP A 214 -3.93 -11.35 -9.53
CA TRP A 214 -3.23 -12.61 -9.78
C TRP A 214 -2.89 -12.76 -11.25
N CYS A 215 -1.61 -13.01 -11.56
CA CYS A 215 -1.15 -13.33 -12.89
C CYS A 215 -0.74 -14.82 -12.96
N PRO A 216 -1.57 -15.70 -13.54
CA PRO A 216 -1.26 -17.14 -13.61
C PRO A 216 0.02 -17.44 -14.38
N ALA A 217 0.31 -16.70 -15.45
CA ALA A 217 1.49 -16.89 -16.28
C ALA A 217 2.81 -16.53 -15.57
N LEU A 218 2.77 -15.52 -14.69
CA LEU A 218 3.91 -15.13 -13.87
C LEU A 218 3.95 -15.87 -12.52
N GLY A 219 2.84 -16.53 -12.14
CA GLY A 219 2.71 -17.26 -10.87
C GLY A 219 2.80 -16.37 -9.64
N THR A 220 2.38 -15.11 -9.72
CA THR A 220 2.51 -14.13 -8.64
C THR A 220 1.38 -13.11 -8.60
N VAL A 221 1.28 -12.43 -7.47
CA VAL A 221 0.41 -11.26 -7.27
C VAL A 221 1.15 -10.01 -7.73
N LEU A 222 0.44 -9.14 -8.44
CA LEU A 222 0.95 -7.88 -8.98
C LEU A 222 0.36 -6.68 -8.24
N ALA A 223 1.16 -5.65 -8.04
CA ALA A 223 0.67 -4.35 -7.60
C ALA A 223 -0.22 -3.69 -8.67
N ASN A 224 -1.06 -2.75 -8.27
CA ASN A 224 -1.95 -2.06 -9.23
C ASN A 224 -1.15 -1.35 -10.36
N ASP A 225 0.03 -0.81 -10.04
CA ASP A 225 0.89 -0.14 -11.01
C ASP A 225 1.59 -1.11 -12.00
N GLU A 226 1.58 -2.42 -11.73
CA GLU A 226 2.13 -3.46 -12.61
C GLU A 226 1.08 -4.07 -13.55
N VAL A 227 -0.15 -3.55 -13.51
CA VAL A 227 -1.26 -4.00 -14.37
C VAL A 227 -1.73 -2.83 -15.24
N VAL A 228 -1.70 -3.02 -16.55
CA VAL A 228 -2.15 -2.04 -17.54
C VAL A 228 -3.11 -2.74 -18.51
N ASP A 229 -4.29 -2.18 -18.71
CA ASP A 229 -5.33 -2.72 -19.59
C ASP A 229 -5.67 -4.21 -19.32
N GLY A 230 -5.65 -4.62 -18.04
CA GLY A 230 -5.96 -6.00 -17.62
C GLY A 230 -4.85 -7.03 -17.89
N VAL A 231 -3.65 -6.56 -18.28
CA VAL A 231 -2.48 -7.41 -18.48
C VAL A 231 -1.29 -6.94 -17.64
N SER A 232 -0.37 -7.85 -17.34
CA SER A 232 0.87 -7.50 -16.65
C SER A 232 1.74 -6.58 -17.50
N GLU A 233 2.31 -5.52 -16.92
CA GLU A 233 3.29 -4.65 -17.58
C GLU A 233 4.47 -5.47 -18.14
N ARG A 234 4.87 -6.52 -17.40
CA ARG A 234 5.91 -7.44 -17.80
C ARG A 234 5.30 -8.62 -18.53
N GLY A 235 5.57 -8.74 -19.82
CA GLY A 235 5.18 -9.86 -20.66
C GLY A 235 3.78 -9.80 -21.22
N GLY A 236 2.93 -8.84 -20.85
CA GLY A 236 1.57 -8.67 -21.40
C GLY A 236 0.63 -9.84 -21.11
N HIS A 237 0.78 -10.51 -19.96
CA HIS A 237 -0.03 -11.68 -19.61
C HIS A 237 -1.34 -11.26 -18.94
N PRO A 238 -2.45 -11.97 -19.21
CA PRO A 238 -3.73 -11.70 -18.54
C PRO A 238 -3.63 -11.76 -17.02
N VAL A 239 -4.26 -10.78 -16.38
CA VAL A 239 -4.35 -10.67 -14.91
C VAL A 239 -5.81 -10.82 -14.50
N VAL A 240 -6.04 -11.54 -13.41
CA VAL A 240 -7.38 -11.77 -12.87
C VAL A 240 -7.47 -11.29 -11.43
N GLN A 241 -8.60 -10.73 -11.07
CA GLN A 241 -8.92 -10.42 -9.68
C GLN A 241 -9.27 -11.73 -8.96
N GLN A 242 -8.55 -12.00 -7.87
CA GLN A 242 -8.75 -13.22 -7.08
C GLN A 242 -8.65 -12.92 -5.59
N LYS A 243 -9.56 -13.49 -4.79
CA LYS A 243 -9.48 -13.44 -3.32
C LYS A 243 -8.42 -14.44 -2.84
N MET A 244 -7.42 -13.94 -2.15
CA MET A 244 -6.31 -14.75 -1.65
C MET A 244 -5.94 -14.38 -0.22
N LYS A 245 -5.47 -15.38 0.54
CA LYS A 245 -4.85 -15.13 1.84
C LYS A 245 -3.48 -14.50 1.65
N GLN A 246 -3.29 -13.34 2.30
CA GLN A 246 -2.06 -12.56 2.23
C GLN A 246 -1.62 -12.14 3.62
N TRP A 247 -0.32 -11.97 3.83
CA TRP A 247 0.16 -11.22 4.97
C TRP A 247 -0.20 -9.75 4.81
N CYS A 248 -0.86 -9.22 5.81
CA CYS A 248 -1.28 -7.82 5.87
C CYS A 248 -0.60 -7.13 7.06
N LEU A 249 -0.32 -5.83 6.90
CA LEU A 249 0.09 -4.96 7.99
C LEU A 249 -1.02 -3.95 8.27
N ARG A 250 -1.40 -3.78 9.53
CA ARG A 250 -2.48 -2.88 9.97
C ARG A 250 -2.02 -1.41 9.96
N VAL A 251 -1.60 -0.94 8.78
CA VAL A 251 -1.06 0.42 8.60
C VAL A 251 -2.12 1.50 8.83
N SER A 252 -3.39 1.20 8.55
CA SER A 252 -4.52 2.12 8.79
C SER A 252 -4.66 2.55 10.24
N ALA A 253 -4.27 1.70 11.21
CA ALA A 253 -4.25 2.04 12.62
C ALA A 253 -3.30 3.22 12.95
N TYR A 254 -2.31 3.45 12.11
CA TYR A 254 -1.35 4.55 12.25
C TYR A 254 -1.70 5.78 11.40
N ALA A 255 -2.75 5.74 10.59
CA ALA A 255 -3.07 6.79 9.63
C ALA A 255 -3.28 8.17 10.28
N GLY A 256 -4.05 8.25 11.37
CA GLY A 256 -4.26 9.48 12.11
C GLY A 256 -2.96 10.05 12.68
N ARG A 257 -2.15 9.19 13.31
CA ARG A 257 -0.85 9.55 13.86
C ARG A 257 0.15 10.02 12.80
N MET A 258 0.16 9.39 11.62
CA MET A 258 0.98 9.83 10.49
C MET A 258 0.54 11.21 9.99
N LEU A 259 -0.78 11.44 9.88
CA LEU A 259 -1.34 12.72 9.47
C LEU A 259 -0.95 13.85 10.43
N ASP A 260 -1.11 13.64 11.73
CA ASP A 260 -0.76 14.62 12.76
C ASP A 260 0.76 14.91 12.76
N SER A 261 1.59 13.90 12.48
CA SER A 261 3.06 14.03 12.45
C SER A 261 3.57 14.92 11.31
N LEU A 262 2.79 15.13 10.23
CA LEU A 262 3.18 16.01 9.12
C LEU A 262 3.41 17.45 9.57
N GLU A 263 2.72 17.92 10.63
CA GLU A 263 2.87 19.28 11.15
C GLU A 263 4.27 19.54 11.73
N HIS A 264 4.95 18.49 12.18
CA HIS A 264 6.28 18.57 12.80
C HIS A 264 7.44 18.41 11.79
N LEU A 265 7.14 18.17 10.52
CA LEU A 265 8.15 17.98 9.48
C LEU A 265 8.50 19.31 8.81
N ASP A 266 9.80 19.52 8.59
CA ASP A 266 10.32 20.65 7.79
C ASP A 266 10.23 20.29 6.29
N TRP A 267 9.01 20.11 5.81
CA TRP A 267 8.69 19.82 4.41
C TRP A 267 7.93 20.98 3.78
N SER A 268 7.97 21.09 2.45
CA SER A 268 7.15 22.07 1.74
C SER A 268 5.66 21.78 1.92
N ASP A 269 4.84 22.84 1.91
CA ASP A 269 3.38 22.72 2.05
C ASP A 269 2.77 21.84 0.95
N SER A 270 3.28 21.93 -0.29
CA SER A 270 2.85 21.09 -1.39
C SER A 270 3.09 19.60 -1.13
N LEU A 271 4.24 19.23 -0.55
CA LEU A 271 4.53 17.85 -0.20
C LEU A 271 3.63 17.36 0.94
N LYS A 272 3.46 18.18 1.99
CA LYS A 272 2.54 17.87 3.09
C LYS A 272 1.11 17.66 2.60
N GLU A 273 0.64 18.50 1.68
CA GLU A 273 -0.71 18.38 1.10
C GLU A 273 -0.86 17.10 0.28
N THR A 274 0.15 16.73 -0.49
CA THR A 274 0.16 15.45 -1.22
C THR A 274 0.04 14.26 -0.26
N GLN A 275 0.75 14.29 0.88
CA GLN A 275 0.66 13.24 1.90
C GLN A 275 -0.71 13.23 2.60
N ARG A 276 -1.28 14.40 2.93
CA ARG A 276 -2.63 14.49 3.52
C ARG A 276 -3.68 13.90 2.60
N ASN A 277 -3.61 14.23 1.31
CA ASN A 277 -4.54 13.72 0.31
C ASN A 277 -4.38 12.20 0.12
N TRP A 278 -3.17 11.67 0.20
CA TRP A 278 -2.92 10.24 0.14
C TRP A 278 -3.49 9.49 1.35
N ILE A 279 -3.29 10.01 2.56
CA ILE A 279 -3.85 9.42 3.80
C ILE A 279 -5.38 9.52 3.76
N GLY A 280 -5.93 10.63 3.27
CA GLY A 280 -7.33 10.75 2.90
C GLY A 280 -8.29 10.71 4.09
N ARG A 281 -7.97 11.36 5.23
CA ARG A 281 -8.91 11.43 6.36
C ARG A 281 -10.22 12.08 5.92
N SER A 282 -11.31 11.34 6.04
CA SER A 282 -12.66 11.79 5.71
C SER A 282 -13.56 11.70 6.94
N GLN A 283 -14.50 12.63 7.06
CA GLN A 283 -15.55 12.61 8.08
C GLN A 283 -16.90 12.65 7.38
N GLY A 284 -17.80 11.78 7.80
CA GLY A 284 -19.11 11.69 7.20
C GLY A 284 -20.10 10.96 8.11
N THR A 285 -21.21 10.58 7.53
CA THR A 285 -22.33 9.91 8.19
C THR A 285 -22.60 8.59 7.49
N GLU A 286 -22.79 7.55 8.27
CA GLU A 286 -23.33 6.29 7.80
C GLU A 286 -24.87 6.34 7.85
N MET A 287 -25.50 5.84 6.80
CA MET A 287 -26.95 5.77 6.72
C MET A 287 -27.38 4.42 6.17
N GLU A 288 -28.35 3.80 6.84
CA GLU A 288 -28.92 2.51 6.43
C GLU A 288 -30.10 2.71 5.49
N PHE A 289 -30.09 1.98 4.37
CA PHE A 289 -31.19 1.88 3.42
C PHE A 289 -31.76 0.46 3.41
N ARG A 290 -33.06 0.34 3.64
CA ARG A 290 -33.77 -0.94 3.50
C ARG A 290 -34.07 -1.22 2.03
N VAL A 291 -33.99 -2.47 1.65
CA VAL A 291 -34.41 -2.91 0.32
C VAL A 291 -35.90 -3.22 0.34
N LYS A 292 -36.62 -2.67 -0.64
CA LYS A 292 -38.09 -2.89 -0.79
C LYS A 292 -38.38 -4.38 -0.94
N ASP A 293 -39.46 -4.81 -0.29
CA ASP A 293 -40.00 -6.19 -0.35
C ASP A 293 -38.96 -7.27 0.01
N SER A 294 -37.99 -6.95 0.90
CA SER A 294 -36.89 -7.79 1.29
C SER A 294 -36.48 -7.52 2.76
N ASP A 295 -35.87 -8.50 3.39
CA ASP A 295 -35.25 -8.35 4.72
C ASP A 295 -33.82 -7.77 4.63
N HIS A 296 -33.32 -7.49 3.44
CA HIS A 296 -32.00 -6.93 3.24
C HIS A 296 -31.98 -5.42 3.52
N SER A 297 -30.86 -4.98 4.07
CA SER A 297 -30.49 -3.58 4.17
C SER A 297 -29.00 -3.41 3.84
N PHE A 298 -28.59 -2.20 3.52
CA PHE A 298 -27.18 -1.87 3.33
C PHE A 298 -26.90 -0.46 3.82
N THR A 299 -25.69 -0.26 4.31
CA THR A 299 -25.21 1.02 4.83
C THR A 299 -24.40 1.73 3.75
N ILE A 300 -24.63 3.04 3.58
CA ILE A 300 -23.76 3.93 2.80
C ILE A 300 -22.98 4.85 3.74
N PHE A 301 -21.83 5.32 3.28
CA PHE A 301 -21.09 6.39 3.90
C PHE A 301 -21.14 7.63 2.99
N THR A 302 -21.47 8.80 3.57
CA THR A 302 -21.46 10.07 2.82
C THR A 302 -20.89 11.21 3.63
N THR A 303 -20.13 12.10 2.98
CA THR A 303 -19.68 13.37 3.55
C THR A 303 -20.74 14.46 3.40
N ARG A 304 -21.82 14.21 2.65
CA ARG A 304 -22.89 15.15 2.33
C ARG A 304 -24.26 14.58 2.71
N ALA A 305 -24.43 14.25 3.99
CA ALA A 305 -25.69 13.75 4.54
C ALA A 305 -26.88 14.69 4.29
N ASP A 306 -26.63 15.99 4.18
CA ASP A 306 -27.60 17.04 3.86
C ASP A 306 -28.29 16.84 2.52
N THR A 307 -27.69 16.11 1.59
CA THR A 307 -28.24 15.88 0.23
C THR A 307 -29.19 14.69 0.12
N ILE A 308 -29.48 13.98 1.23
CA ILE A 308 -30.33 12.77 1.26
C ILE A 308 -31.70 12.94 0.61
N PHE A 309 -32.27 14.15 0.69
CA PHE A 309 -33.56 14.46 0.10
C PHE A 309 -33.55 14.58 -1.43
N GLY A 310 -32.34 14.71 -2.03
CA GLY A 310 -32.11 14.79 -3.47
C GLY A 310 -31.64 13.48 -4.09
N VAL A 311 -31.64 12.38 -3.35
CA VAL A 311 -31.23 11.05 -3.85
C VAL A 311 -32.22 10.56 -4.87
N THR A 312 -31.73 10.15 -6.05
CA THR A 312 -32.57 9.65 -7.15
C THR A 312 -32.30 8.19 -7.48
N PHE A 313 -31.14 7.67 -7.17
CA PHE A 313 -30.80 6.24 -7.29
C PHE A 313 -29.69 5.86 -6.30
N MET A 314 -29.60 4.55 -6.04
CA MET A 314 -28.51 3.96 -5.26
C MET A 314 -27.58 3.21 -6.20
N VAL A 315 -26.29 3.13 -5.86
CA VAL A 315 -25.31 2.41 -6.67
C VAL A 315 -24.49 1.48 -5.80
N LEU A 316 -24.37 0.23 -6.24
CA LEU A 316 -23.52 -0.80 -5.65
C LEU A 316 -22.26 -1.00 -6.49
N ALA A 317 -21.14 -1.24 -5.83
CA ALA A 317 -19.93 -1.71 -6.49
C ALA A 317 -20.17 -3.09 -7.11
N PRO A 318 -19.66 -3.38 -8.32
CA PRO A 318 -19.88 -4.66 -9.00
C PRO A 318 -19.35 -5.88 -8.20
N GLU A 319 -18.36 -5.67 -7.34
CA GLU A 319 -17.75 -6.68 -6.47
C GLU A 319 -18.54 -6.95 -5.19
N SER A 320 -19.57 -6.16 -4.90
CA SER A 320 -20.37 -6.32 -3.68
C SER A 320 -21.18 -7.62 -3.71
N GLU A 321 -21.15 -8.36 -2.62
CA GLU A 321 -21.96 -9.57 -2.44
C GLU A 321 -23.46 -9.28 -2.55
N LEU A 322 -23.88 -8.05 -2.23
CA LEU A 322 -25.27 -7.60 -2.35
C LEU A 322 -25.77 -7.61 -3.81
N VAL A 323 -24.88 -7.45 -4.79
CA VAL A 323 -25.27 -7.50 -6.22
C VAL A 323 -25.94 -8.81 -6.55
N ALA A 324 -25.34 -9.94 -6.16
CA ALA A 324 -25.91 -11.26 -6.40
C ALA A 324 -27.25 -11.49 -5.66
N GLN A 325 -27.38 -10.93 -4.45
CA GLN A 325 -28.54 -11.09 -3.59
C GLN A 325 -29.75 -10.23 -4.04
N LEU A 326 -29.46 -9.01 -4.51
CA LEU A 326 -30.50 -8.03 -4.86
C LEU A 326 -30.90 -8.02 -6.34
N THR A 327 -30.11 -8.66 -7.20
CA THR A 327 -30.45 -8.73 -8.64
C THR A 327 -31.63 -9.63 -8.88
N THR A 328 -32.66 -9.09 -9.49
CA THR A 328 -33.86 -9.86 -9.87
C THR A 328 -33.56 -10.81 -11.03
N ASP A 329 -34.36 -11.88 -11.18
CA ASP A 329 -34.17 -12.86 -12.27
C ASP A 329 -34.25 -12.22 -13.67
N ALA A 330 -35.07 -11.19 -13.83
CA ALA A 330 -35.23 -10.48 -15.10
C ALA A 330 -33.98 -9.72 -15.53
N GLN A 331 -33.18 -9.21 -14.58
CA GLN A 331 -31.93 -8.45 -14.80
C GLN A 331 -30.67 -9.30 -14.66
N ARG A 332 -30.77 -10.54 -14.20
CA ARG A 332 -29.64 -11.41 -13.88
C ARG A 332 -28.61 -11.49 -15.01
N ALA A 333 -29.05 -11.77 -16.21
CA ALA A 333 -28.14 -11.95 -17.35
C ALA A 333 -27.36 -10.67 -17.69
N GLU A 334 -28.01 -9.51 -17.63
CA GLU A 334 -27.39 -8.22 -17.93
C GLU A 334 -26.41 -7.81 -16.83
N VAL A 335 -26.79 -7.98 -15.55
CA VAL A 335 -25.93 -7.68 -14.40
C VAL A 335 -24.70 -8.58 -14.37
N ASP A 336 -24.84 -9.90 -14.57
CA ASP A 336 -23.73 -10.83 -14.59
C ASP A 336 -22.73 -10.52 -15.72
N ALA A 337 -23.24 -10.15 -16.90
CA ALA A 337 -22.39 -9.72 -18.02
C ALA A 337 -21.63 -8.43 -17.70
N TYR A 338 -22.25 -7.46 -17.03
CA TYR A 338 -21.63 -6.21 -16.61
C TYR A 338 -20.56 -6.44 -15.55
N VAL A 339 -20.85 -7.23 -14.53
CA VAL A 339 -19.90 -7.61 -13.46
C VAL A 339 -18.67 -8.31 -14.07
N ALA A 340 -18.88 -9.27 -14.97
CA ALA A 340 -17.80 -9.98 -15.64
C ALA A 340 -16.93 -9.07 -16.53
N ALA A 341 -17.52 -8.04 -17.15
CA ALA A 341 -16.77 -7.04 -17.93
C ALA A 341 -15.96 -6.13 -17.02
N THR A 342 -16.55 -5.66 -15.92
CA THR A 342 -15.88 -4.77 -14.96
C THR A 342 -14.74 -5.46 -14.22
N ALA A 343 -14.86 -6.75 -13.90
CA ALA A 343 -13.81 -7.54 -13.25
C ALA A 343 -12.49 -7.60 -14.03
N LYS A 344 -12.49 -7.22 -15.30
CA LYS A 344 -11.26 -7.12 -16.14
C LYS A 344 -10.57 -5.76 -16.04
N ARG A 345 -11.18 -4.78 -15.35
CA ARG A 345 -10.67 -3.42 -15.22
C ARG A 345 -10.08 -3.22 -13.83
N THR A 346 -8.95 -2.55 -13.75
CA THR A 346 -8.34 -2.17 -12.48
C THR A 346 -9.10 -1.00 -11.84
N GLU A 347 -9.00 -0.86 -10.52
CA GLU A 347 -9.57 0.30 -9.81
C GLU A 347 -9.03 1.62 -10.35
N ARG A 348 -7.74 1.68 -10.70
CA ARG A 348 -7.10 2.87 -11.27
C ARG A 348 -7.71 3.29 -12.61
N GLU A 349 -7.97 2.34 -13.50
CA GLU A 349 -8.65 2.59 -14.77
C GLU A 349 -10.07 3.09 -14.54
N ARG A 350 -10.80 2.50 -13.59
CA ARG A 350 -12.16 2.91 -13.23
C ARG A 350 -12.22 4.33 -12.64
N ILE A 351 -11.23 4.71 -11.81
CA ILE A 351 -11.13 6.06 -11.24
C ILE A 351 -10.77 7.09 -12.32
N SER A 352 -9.89 6.75 -13.27
CA SER A 352 -9.41 7.67 -14.31
C SER A 352 -10.41 7.84 -15.46
N ASP A 353 -11.29 6.87 -15.68
CA ASP A 353 -12.31 6.93 -16.75
C ASP A 353 -13.39 7.96 -16.39
N ARG A 354 -13.66 8.84 -17.33
CA ARG A 354 -14.75 9.83 -17.19
C ARG A 354 -16.10 9.32 -17.70
N LYS A 355 -16.12 8.17 -18.36
CA LYS A 355 -17.36 7.55 -18.81
C LYS A 355 -17.95 6.78 -17.65
N VAL A 356 -19.18 7.09 -17.30
CA VAL A 356 -19.97 6.35 -16.35
C VAL A 356 -20.85 5.36 -17.07
N SER A 357 -20.94 4.14 -16.57
CA SER A 357 -21.78 3.09 -17.09
C SER A 357 -22.38 2.27 -15.94
N GLY A 358 -23.46 1.58 -16.19
CA GLY A 358 -24.06 0.72 -15.17
C GLY A 358 -25.28 0.00 -15.68
N VAL A 359 -25.77 -0.92 -14.84
CA VAL A 359 -26.94 -1.74 -15.14
C VAL A 359 -27.92 -1.70 -13.97
N PHE A 360 -29.20 -1.75 -14.25
CA PHE A 360 -30.25 -1.79 -13.23
C PHE A 360 -30.34 -3.19 -12.59
N SER A 361 -30.37 -3.26 -11.27
CA SER A 361 -30.46 -4.55 -10.54
C SER A 361 -31.87 -5.15 -10.52
N GLY A 362 -32.90 -4.34 -10.83
CA GLY A 362 -34.32 -4.71 -10.69
C GLY A 362 -34.88 -4.44 -9.29
N ALA A 363 -34.03 -4.13 -8.30
CA ALA A 363 -34.42 -3.86 -6.93
C ALA A 363 -34.50 -2.36 -6.62
N TYR A 364 -35.19 -2.05 -5.53
CA TYR A 364 -35.38 -0.68 -5.04
C TYR A 364 -34.98 -0.60 -3.56
N ALA A 365 -34.34 0.49 -3.17
CA ALA A 365 -34.12 0.89 -1.78
C ALA A 365 -35.22 1.86 -1.35
N VAL A 366 -35.41 2.01 -0.05
CA VAL A 366 -36.37 2.97 0.53
C VAL A 366 -35.59 4.08 1.24
N ASN A 367 -35.81 5.34 0.83
CA ASN A 367 -35.21 6.47 1.50
C ASN A 367 -35.70 6.55 2.97
N PRO A 368 -34.80 6.49 3.96
CA PRO A 368 -35.19 6.37 5.36
C PRO A 368 -35.96 7.61 5.90
N PHE A 369 -35.84 8.76 5.25
CA PHE A 369 -36.49 9.99 5.70
C PHE A 369 -37.78 10.33 4.94
N THR A 370 -37.87 9.95 3.66
CA THR A 370 -39.01 10.31 2.81
C THR A 370 -39.94 9.14 2.53
N GLY A 371 -39.46 7.91 2.71
CA GLY A 371 -40.21 6.70 2.30
C GLY A 371 -40.29 6.46 0.79
N VAL A 372 -39.62 7.29 -0.03
CA VAL A 372 -39.61 7.18 -1.47
C VAL A 372 -38.77 5.98 -1.89
N GLU A 373 -39.29 5.21 -2.86
CA GLU A 373 -38.57 4.10 -3.48
C GLU A 373 -37.54 4.61 -4.47
N ILE A 374 -36.29 4.11 -4.36
CA ILE A 374 -35.13 4.55 -5.11
C ILE A 374 -34.52 3.34 -5.83
N PRO A 375 -34.36 3.35 -7.18
CA PRO A 375 -33.80 2.22 -7.91
C PRO A 375 -32.34 1.95 -7.51
N ILE A 376 -31.95 0.67 -7.44
CA ILE A 376 -30.59 0.22 -7.15
C ILE A 376 -29.92 -0.19 -8.46
N TRP A 377 -28.79 0.49 -8.75
CA TRP A 377 -27.96 0.22 -9.93
C TRP A 377 -26.63 -0.41 -9.51
N VAL A 378 -25.99 -1.07 -10.45
CA VAL A 378 -24.62 -1.58 -10.32
C VAL A 378 -23.75 -0.80 -11.28
N SER A 379 -22.67 -0.21 -10.77
CA SER A 379 -21.79 0.63 -11.60
C SER A 379 -20.35 0.57 -11.17
N ASP A 380 -19.46 0.63 -12.14
CA ASP A 380 -18.01 0.54 -11.99
C ASP A 380 -17.35 1.83 -11.46
N TYR A 381 -18.07 2.96 -11.37
CA TYR A 381 -17.52 4.15 -10.71
C TYR A 381 -17.58 4.08 -9.17
N VAL A 382 -18.27 3.09 -8.60
CA VAL A 382 -18.27 2.78 -7.16
C VAL A 382 -17.28 1.65 -6.89
N LEU A 383 -16.39 1.85 -5.91
CA LEU A 383 -15.35 0.89 -5.54
C LEU A 383 -15.73 0.17 -4.24
N ALA A 384 -15.59 -1.15 -4.22
CA ALA A 384 -15.86 -1.94 -3.02
C ALA A 384 -14.91 -1.64 -1.84
N GLY A 385 -13.67 -1.21 -2.13
CA GLY A 385 -12.67 -0.83 -1.13
C GLY A 385 -12.83 0.59 -0.57
N TYR A 386 -13.78 1.38 -1.06
CA TYR A 386 -14.04 2.74 -0.58
C TYR A 386 -15.40 2.82 0.12
N GLY A 387 -15.39 3.23 1.40
CA GLY A 387 -16.59 3.25 2.23
C GLY A 387 -17.20 1.86 2.40
N THR A 388 -18.49 1.74 2.15
CA THR A 388 -19.26 0.50 2.28
C THR A 388 -19.44 -0.26 0.95
N GLY A 389 -18.84 0.23 -0.14
CA GLY A 389 -19.09 -0.31 -1.49
C GLY A 389 -20.48 0.00 -2.04
N ALA A 390 -21.23 0.90 -1.38
CA ALA A 390 -22.53 1.39 -1.79
C ALA A 390 -22.59 2.91 -1.63
N ILE A 391 -23.24 3.61 -2.54
CA ILE A 391 -23.44 5.06 -2.47
C ILE A 391 -24.89 5.43 -2.75
N MET A 392 -25.31 6.57 -2.22
CA MET A 392 -26.49 7.31 -2.68
C MET A 392 -26.08 8.27 -3.79
N ALA A 393 -26.78 8.28 -4.88
CA ALA A 393 -26.51 9.14 -6.02
C ALA A 393 -27.39 10.40 -5.98
N VAL A 394 -26.74 11.55 -6.11
CA VAL A 394 -27.39 12.86 -6.02
C VAL A 394 -27.03 13.74 -7.21
N PRO A 395 -27.65 13.57 -8.38
CA PRO A 395 -27.32 14.24 -9.64
C PRO A 395 -27.27 15.78 -9.55
N ALA A 396 -28.01 16.39 -8.61
CA ALA A 396 -27.98 17.82 -8.42
C ALA A 396 -26.69 18.35 -7.77
N HIS A 397 -25.87 17.46 -7.19
CA HIS A 397 -24.69 17.82 -6.41
C HIS A 397 -23.40 17.06 -6.82
N ASP A 398 -23.52 16.00 -7.61
CA ASP A 398 -22.38 15.22 -8.12
C ASP A 398 -22.44 15.11 -9.65
N SER A 399 -21.36 15.49 -10.32
CA SER A 399 -21.29 15.51 -11.78
C SER A 399 -21.22 14.11 -12.41
N ARG A 400 -20.73 13.11 -11.68
CA ARG A 400 -20.71 11.71 -12.14
C ARG A 400 -22.11 11.12 -12.04
N ASP A 401 -22.81 11.36 -10.95
CA ASP A 401 -24.20 10.95 -10.77
C ASP A 401 -25.11 11.59 -11.83
N TYR A 402 -24.82 12.84 -12.17
CA TYR A 402 -25.55 13.53 -13.24
C TYR A 402 -25.26 12.96 -14.63
N ALA A 403 -24.03 12.54 -14.88
CA ALA A 403 -23.63 11.98 -16.16
C ALA A 403 -24.13 10.52 -16.35
N PHE A 404 -24.32 9.79 -15.25
CA PHE A 404 -24.92 8.45 -15.21
C PHE A 404 -26.40 8.49 -15.56
#